data_8d3f3c025f7b2de70a37cb491f91ad56
#
_entry.id   8d3f3c025f7b2de70a37cb491f91ad56
#
_cell.length_a   1.000
_cell.length_b   1.000
_cell.length_c   1.000
_cell.angle_alpha   90.00
_cell.angle_beta   90.00
_cell.angle_gamma   90.00
#
_symmetry.space_group_name_H-M   'P 1'
#
loop_
_entity.id
_entity.type
_entity.pdbx_description
1 polymer ?
#
loop_
_entity_poly.entity_id
_entity_poly.type
_entity_poly.pdbx_seq_one_letter_code
_entity_poly.pdbx_strand_id
1 'polypeptide(L)'
;MTHGPLVVLHDHLDGGVRPSTVLDLCHAAGVATPVDDAAGLGEWMTITPGMELVEAFSRFDLVNAGLQTADALRRVAIEGVEDLAADGVVHAEFRFAPLLHTAGGLSPVEAIEAVSAGFNAAAATTGLDARIIVSLMRDQPVEVSMQAVDAAIAVGGRVVGVDIAGIEPGFPAELHSAALTRAAEAGLGVTIHAGEMDGPHQIASALSCAPQRIGHGWRIIDDCTVEHGRITALGDTAAALRASDAHLEICLTSNACLGQPVDGHPVRMLADAGFRVGLNPDDRTITTTTSRREFQLARELLGVTDIELAAMSERAAVAAFLSDDERASLVRRVRDGWDVSVPRLVHLAERDVWESCRASGAYLPTEFNRDGFIHLSGLHQVLTPANRFYAGRDDLVALVVDAHLVSNALVWEPGTGTQEYFPHLYGALGADAVLGEIPFPPESDGSFLLPPELVKRVRR
;
A
#
# COMPACT_ATOMS: atom_id res chain seq x y z
N MET A 1 -23.23 -3.21 -2.01
CA MET A 1 -21.88 -2.85 -1.57
C MET A 1 -21.09 -2.54 -2.83
N THR A 2 -20.62 -1.32 -2.97
CA THR A 2 -19.76 -0.90 -4.09
C THR A 2 -18.41 -1.59 -3.93
N HIS A 3 -18.04 -2.37 -4.91
CA HIS A 3 -16.75 -3.04 -4.97
C HIS A 3 -16.01 -2.48 -6.18
N GLY A 4 -15.07 -1.57 -5.93
CA GLY A 4 -14.20 -1.04 -6.96
C GLY A 4 -13.01 -1.97 -7.28
N PRO A 5 -12.22 -1.62 -8.31
CA PRO A 5 -10.99 -2.30 -8.64
C PRO A 5 -9.97 -2.19 -7.51
N LEU A 6 -9.31 -3.30 -7.18
CA LEU A 6 -8.27 -3.37 -6.16
C LEU A 6 -6.88 -3.37 -6.79
N VAL A 7 -5.92 -2.77 -6.08
CA VAL A 7 -4.49 -2.81 -6.40
C VAL A 7 -3.76 -3.46 -5.25
N VAL A 8 -2.98 -4.49 -5.54
CA VAL A 8 -2.22 -5.26 -4.56
C VAL A 8 -0.73 -5.05 -4.82
N LEU A 9 -0.02 -4.53 -3.84
CA LEU A 9 1.42 -4.27 -3.90
C LEU A 9 2.21 -5.20 -3.00
N HIS A 10 1.52 -6.04 -2.19
CA HIS A 10 2.11 -6.94 -1.23
C HIS A 10 1.35 -8.27 -1.20
N ASP A 11 1.84 -9.24 -1.97
CA ASP A 11 1.31 -10.61 -2.04
C ASP A 11 2.49 -11.56 -2.26
N HIS A 12 2.72 -12.47 -1.33
CA HIS A 12 3.73 -13.50 -1.47
C HIS A 12 3.21 -14.64 -2.34
N LEU A 13 3.94 -14.94 -3.40
CA LEU A 13 3.53 -15.98 -4.35
C LEU A 13 3.43 -17.35 -3.69
N ASP A 14 4.39 -17.71 -2.84
CA ASP A 14 4.43 -18.92 -2.05
C ASP A 14 3.40 -18.94 -0.92
N GLY A 15 3.13 -17.79 -0.29
CA GLY A 15 2.09 -17.65 0.74
C GLY A 15 0.64 -17.74 0.22
N GLY A 16 0.47 -17.61 -1.10
CA GLY A 16 -0.84 -17.67 -1.77
C GLY A 16 -1.16 -19.00 -2.49
N VAL A 17 -0.30 -20.02 -2.42
CA VAL A 17 -0.49 -21.29 -3.16
C VAL A 17 -1.68 -22.07 -2.61
N ARG A 18 -2.57 -22.52 -3.51
CA ARG A 18 -3.75 -23.33 -3.15
C ARG A 18 -3.33 -24.64 -2.44
N PRO A 19 -3.97 -25.05 -1.34
CA PRO A 19 -3.58 -26.27 -0.62
C PRO A 19 -3.59 -27.55 -1.49
N SER A 20 -4.53 -27.65 -2.44
CA SER A 20 -4.54 -28.75 -3.41
C SER A 20 -3.31 -28.76 -4.31
N THR A 21 -2.82 -27.58 -4.70
CA THR A 21 -1.62 -27.43 -5.52
C THR A 21 -0.36 -27.75 -4.74
N VAL A 22 -0.27 -27.33 -3.46
CA VAL A 22 0.82 -27.73 -2.57
C VAL A 22 0.88 -29.25 -2.45
N LEU A 23 -0.26 -29.89 -2.21
CA LEU A 23 -0.35 -31.34 -2.11
C LEU A 23 0.14 -32.06 -3.39
N ASP A 24 -0.36 -31.62 -4.56
CA ASP A 24 0.04 -32.18 -5.85
C ASP A 24 1.56 -32.02 -6.10
N LEU A 25 2.11 -30.84 -5.84
CA LEU A 25 3.51 -30.52 -6.10
C LEU A 25 4.45 -31.23 -5.13
N CYS A 26 4.10 -31.32 -3.84
CA CYS A 26 4.84 -32.10 -2.86
C CYS A 26 4.86 -33.57 -3.22
N HIS A 27 3.72 -34.17 -3.59
CA HIS A 27 3.67 -35.56 -4.04
C HIS A 27 4.53 -35.78 -5.29
N ALA A 28 4.47 -34.89 -6.28
CA ALA A 28 5.30 -34.98 -7.48
C ALA A 28 6.80 -34.87 -7.19
N ALA A 29 7.17 -34.06 -6.19
CA ALA A 29 8.55 -33.88 -5.74
C ALA A 29 9.02 -34.97 -4.75
N GLY A 30 8.14 -35.86 -4.30
CA GLY A 30 8.47 -36.88 -3.27
C GLY A 30 8.64 -36.26 -1.88
N VAL A 31 8.07 -35.09 -1.63
CA VAL A 31 8.06 -34.41 -0.33
C VAL A 31 6.88 -34.90 0.49
N ALA A 32 7.16 -35.33 1.73
CA ALA A 32 6.12 -35.77 2.65
C ALA A 32 5.27 -34.59 3.13
N THR A 33 3.96 -34.75 3.11
CA THR A 33 3.02 -33.75 3.64
C THR A 33 2.50 -34.18 5.01
N PRO A 34 2.13 -33.25 5.91
CA PRO A 34 1.63 -33.59 7.25
C PRO A 34 0.27 -34.25 7.22
N VAL A 35 -0.49 -34.07 6.13
CA VAL A 35 -1.82 -34.66 5.86
C VAL A 35 -1.95 -34.98 4.38
N ASP A 36 -2.87 -35.94 4.03
CA ASP A 36 -2.99 -36.46 2.68
C ASP A 36 -4.17 -35.88 1.88
N ASP A 37 -4.86 -34.88 2.41
CA ASP A 37 -5.96 -34.21 1.72
C ASP A 37 -5.82 -32.70 1.76
N ALA A 38 -6.37 -32.05 0.74
CA ALA A 38 -6.21 -30.60 0.54
C ALA A 38 -6.89 -29.74 1.63
N ALA A 39 -8.00 -30.22 2.21
CA ALA A 39 -8.71 -29.47 3.25
C ALA A 39 -7.91 -29.47 4.55
N GLY A 40 -7.47 -30.65 5.00
CA GLY A 40 -6.61 -30.78 6.17
C GLY A 40 -5.27 -30.07 5.99
N LEU A 41 -4.70 -30.08 4.75
CA LEU A 41 -3.48 -29.33 4.48
C LEU A 41 -3.72 -27.81 4.57
N GLY A 42 -4.84 -27.31 4.10
CA GLY A 42 -5.22 -25.90 4.26
C GLY A 42 -5.32 -25.48 5.72
N GLU A 43 -5.95 -26.32 6.56
CA GLU A 43 -6.02 -26.10 8.01
C GLU A 43 -4.61 -26.09 8.65
N TRP A 44 -3.76 -27.07 8.27
CA TRP A 44 -2.38 -27.12 8.77
C TRP A 44 -1.54 -25.92 8.31
N MET A 45 -1.72 -25.45 7.08
CA MET A 45 -0.99 -24.30 6.53
C MET A 45 -1.36 -22.99 7.23
N THR A 46 -2.54 -22.90 7.86
CA THR A 46 -3.03 -21.66 8.46
C THR A 46 -2.19 -21.27 9.69
N ILE A 47 -1.63 -20.05 9.66
CA ILE A 47 -0.97 -19.44 10.81
C ILE A 47 -2.04 -18.78 11.70
N THR A 48 -1.95 -19.06 13.01
CA THR A 48 -2.88 -18.50 14.00
C THR A 48 -2.14 -17.62 15.01
N PRO A 49 -2.83 -16.62 15.60
CA PRO A 49 -2.23 -15.75 16.61
C PRO A 49 -1.62 -16.57 17.77
N GLY A 50 -0.37 -16.26 18.10
CA GLY A 50 0.38 -16.93 19.16
C GLY A 50 1.12 -18.20 18.73
N MET A 51 1.10 -18.56 17.45
CA MET A 51 1.98 -19.60 16.90
C MET A 51 3.44 -19.17 17.00
N GLU A 52 4.33 -20.09 17.38
CA GLU A 52 5.76 -19.81 17.41
C GLU A 52 6.32 -19.55 16.00
N LEU A 53 7.22 -18.56 15.85
CA LEU A 53 7.75 -18.14 14.53
C LEU A 53 8.35 -19.32 13.74
N VAL A 54 9.11 -20.20 14.39
CA VAL A 54 9.70 -21.38 13.72
C VAL A 54 8.61 -22.30 13.17
N GLU A 55 7.52 -22.47 13.89
CA GLU A 55 6.38 -23.23 13.44
C GLU A 55 5.67 -22.53 12.27
N ALA A 56 5.46 -21.22 12.34
CA ALA A 56 4.87 -20.44 11.26
C ALA A 56 5.70 -20.53 9.97
N PHE A 57 7.02 -20.34 10.04
CA PHE A 57 7.91 -20.44 8.88
C PHE A 57 7.96 -21.87 8.28
N SER A 58 7.73 -22.93 9.07
CA SER A 58 7.66 -24.29 8.54
C SER A 58 6.55 -24.50 7.49
N ARG A 59 5.53 -23.63 7.46
CA ARG A 59 4.46 -23.64 6.44
C ARG A 59 5.04 -23.26 5.08
N PHE A 60 5.86 -22.21 5.06
CA PHE A 60 6.58 -21.76 3.85
C PHE A 60 7.62 -22.80 3.40
N ASP A 61 8.33 -23.43 4.32
CA ASP A 61 9.31 -24.49 3.99
C ASP A 61 8.66 -25.61 3.20
N LEU A 62 7.46 -26.06 3.61
CA LEU A 62 6.71 -27.10 2.90
C LEU A 62 6.33 -26.66 1.49
N VAL A 63 5.78 -25.44 1.35
CA VAL A 63 5.38 -24.90 0.05
C VAL A 63 6.61 -24.79 -0.87
N ASN A 64 7.69 -24.21 -0.37
CA ASN A 64 8.92 -24.02 -1.13
C ASN A 64 9.57 -25.35 -1.54
N ALA A 65 9.47 -26.41 -0.71
CA ALA A 65 9.95 -27.73 -1.08
C ALA A 65 9.23 -28.33 -2.30
N GLY A 66 7.95 -27.98 -2.53
CA GLY A 66 7.19 -28.34 -3.73
C GLY A 66 7.48 -27.45 -4.95
N LEU A 67 8.08 -26.27 -4.77
CA LEU A 67 8.28 -25.26 -5.81
C LEU A 67 9.69 -25.27 -6.41
N GLN A 68 10.26 -26.46 -6.71
CA GLN A 68 11.63 -26.61 -7.16
C GLN A 68 11.80 -26.84 -8.67
N THR A 69 10.72 -26.62 -9.46
CA THR A 69 10.76 -26.80 -10.92
C THR A 69 10.10 -25.59 -11.63
N ALA A 70 10.53 -25.31 -12.86
CA ALA A 70 9.95 -24.26 -13.67
C ALA A 70 8.44 -24.46 -13.91
N ASP A 71 7.98 -25.70 -14.09
CA ASP A 71 6.56 -26.01 -14.29
C ASP A 71 5.75 -25.75 -13.01
N ALA A 72 6.28 -26.07 -11.83
CA ALA A 72 5.64 -25.77 -10.54
C ALA A 72 5.51 -24.25 -10.34
N LEU A 73 6.58 -23.50 -10.53
CA LEU A 73 6.58 -22.02 -10.41
C LEU A 73 5.63 -21.39 -11.43
N ARG A 74 5.63 -21.87 -12.68
CA ARG A 74 4.71 -21.39 -13.70
C ARG A 74 3.24 -21.66 -13.33
N ARG A 75 2.93 -22.87 -12.79
CA ARG A 75 1.58 -23.24 -12.34
C ARG A 75 1.09 -22.31 -11.24
N VAL A 76 1.85 -22.12 -10.18
CA VAL A 76 1.44 -21.29 -9.04
C VAL A 76 1.33 -19.82 -9.44
N ALA A 77 2.17 -19.34 -10.36
CA ALA A 77 2.06 -18.01 -10.93
C ALA A 77 0.74 -17.79 -11.69
N ILE A 78 0.30 -18.77 -12.49
CA ILE A 78 -1.00 -18.74 -13.18
C ILE A 78 -2.13 -18.71 -12.15
N GLU A 79 -2.13 -19.65 -11.21
CA GLU A 79 -3.18 -19.78 -10.19
C GLU A 79 -3.27 -18.53 -9.30
N GLY A 80 -2.13 -17.91 -8.91
CA GLY A 80 -2.10 -16.68 -8.13
C GLY A 80 -2.75 -15.51 -8.85
N VAL A 81 -2.48 -15.33 -10.15
CA VAL A 81 -3.13 -14.30 -10.97
C VAL A 81 -4.63 -14.56 -11.13
N GLU A 82 -5.04 -15.81 -11.36
CA GLU A 82 -6.45 -16.17 -11.44
C GLU A 82 -7.21 -15.85 -10.15
N ASP A 83 -6.63 -16.19 -8.99
CA ASP A 83 -7.24 -15.96 -7.68
C ASP A 83 -7.40 -14.47 -7.39
N LEU A 84 -6.37 -13.65 -7.64
CA LEU A 84 -6.46 -12.20 -7.46
C LEU A 84 -7.44 -11.56 -8.45
N ALA A 85 -7.46 -12.01 -9.70
CA ALA A 85 -8.42 -11.51 -10.69
C ALA A 85 -9.88 -11.82 -10.28
N ALA A 86 -10.14 -13.03 -9.78
CA ALA A 86 -11.45 -13.42 -9.25
C ALA A 86 -11.86 -12.58 -8.03
N ASP A 87 -10.87 -12.11 -7.25
CA ASP A 87 -11.08 -11.22 -6.10
C ASP A 87 -11.24 -9.74 -6.48
N GLY A 88 -11.16 -9.40 -7.77
CA GLY A 88 -11.39 -8.03 -8.29
C GLY A 88 -10.15 -7.17 -8.34
N VAL A 89 -8.97 -7.76 -8.25
CA VAL A 89 -7.68 -7.08 -8.41
C VAL A 89 -7.44 -6.80 -9.89
N VAL A 90 -6.96 -5.60 -10.20
CA VAL A 90 -6.69 -5.16 -11.58
C VAL A 90 -5.20 -4.98 -11.86
N HIS A 91 -4.39 -4.85 -10.80
CA HIS A 91 -2.93 -4.80 -10.83
C HIS A 91 -2.39 -5.46 -9.57
N ALA A 92 -1.36 -6.29 -9.71
CA ALA A 92 -0.71 -6.95 -8.60
C ALA A 92 0.82 -6.99 -8.78
N GLU A 93 1.55 -6.77 -7.70
CA GLU A 93 2.99 -6.95 -7.61
C GLU A 93 3.26 -8.09 -6.63
N PHE A 94 3.45 -9.29 -7.18
CA PHE A 94 3.78 -10.49 -6.42
C PHE A 94 5.25 -10.49 -6.05
N ARG A 95 5.53 -10.88 -4.82
CA ARG A 95 6.90 -11.08 -4.34
C ARG A 95 7.22 -12.53 -4.12
N PHE A 96 8.45 -12.94 -4.41
CA PHE A 96 8.99 -14.25 -4.07
C PHE A 96 10.53 -14.20 -4.06
N ALA A 97 11.14 -15.13 -3.33
CA ALA A 97 12.59 -15.24 -3.20
C ALA A 97 13.13 -16.31 -4.17
N PRO A 98 13.66 -15.97 -5.36
CA PRO A 98 14.02 -16.94 -6.39
C PRO A 98 15.09 -17.92 -5.94
N LEU A 99 15.94 -17.54 -4.98
CA LEU A 99 17.00 -18.40 -4.44
C LEU A 99 16.46 -19.56 -3.57
N LEU A 100 15.23 -19.48 -3.07
CA LEU A 100 14.57 -20.58 -2.35
C LEU A 100 14.10 -21.70 -3.30
N HIS A 101 14.14 -21.49 -4.61
CA HIS A 101 13.65 -22.43 -5.62
C HIS A 101 14.78 -23.07 -6.48
N THR A 102 16.01 -23.05 -5.98
CA THR A 102 17.19 -23.52 -6.72
C THR A 102 17.65 -24.92 -6.34
N ALA A 103 17.09 -25.52 -5.30
CA ALA A 103 17.51 -26.84 -4.82
C ALA A 103 17.24 -27.96 -5.85
N GLY A 104 16.24 -27.79 -6.73
CA GLY A 104 15.94 -28.68 -7.86
C GLY A 104 16.83 -28.47 -9.09
N GLY A 105 17.81 -27.55 -9.05
CA GLY A 105 18.76 -27.29 -10.12
C GLY A 105 18.41 -26.07 -11.00
N LEU A 106 17.34 -25.35 -10.72
CA LEU A 106 17.06 -24.06 -11.37
C LEU A 106 18.09 -23.02 -10.95
N SER A 107 18.50 -22.16 -11.88
CA SER A 107 19.13 -20.89 -11.53
C SER A 107 18.08 -19.87 -11.06
N PRO A 108 18.47 -18.84 -10.32
CA PRO A 108 17.54 -17.76 -9.95
C PRO A 108 16.88 -17.08 -11.17
N VAL A 109 17.60 -16.96 -12.28
CA VAL A 109 17.09 -16.43 -13.55
C VAL A 109 15.96 -17.30 -14.08
N GLU A 110 16.18 -18.63 -14.19
CA GLU A 110 15.16 -19.56 -14.67
C GLU A 110 13.91 -19.58 -13.76
N ALA A 111 14.08 -19.42 -12.45
CA ALA A 111 12.96 -19.30 -11.51
C ALA A 111 12.12 -18.05 -11.80
N ILE A 112 12.76 -16.89 -12.00
CA ILE A 112 12.06 -15.63 -12.33
C ILE A 112 11.37 -15.72 -13.71
N GLU A 113 12.06 -16.31 -14.72
CA GLU A 113 11.49 -16.52 -16.05
C GLU A 113 10.26 -17.45 -16.03
N ALA A 114 10.27 -18.49 -15.20
CA ALA A 114 9.14 -19.39 -15.03
C ALA A 114 7.90 -18.67 -14.46
N VAL A 115 8.08 -17.84 -13.44
CA VAL A 115 7.02 -16.99 -12.87
C VAL A 115 6.53 -15.97 -13.92
N SER A 116 7.44 -15.29 -14.62
CA SER A 116 7.10 -14.36 -15.70
C SER A 116 6.28 -15.02 -16.80
N ALA A 117 6.61 -16.24 -17.19
CA ALA A 117 5.87 -17.01 -18.18
C ALA A 117 4.45 -17.36 -17.68
N GLY A 118 4.30 -17.69 -16.39
CA GLY A 118 3.01 -17.90 -15.75
C GLY A 118 2.13 -16.66 -15.77
N PHE A 119 2.67 -15.52 -15.39
CA PHE A 119 1.96 -14.23 -15.40
C PHE A 119 1.55 -13.82 -16.82
N ASN A 120 2.42 -14.04 -17.83
CA ASN A 120 2.06 -13.77 -19.23
C ASN A 120 0.88 -14.64 -19.69
N ALA A 121 0.88 -15.92 -19.31
CA ALA A 121 -0.20 -16.83 -19.69
C ALA A 121 -1.53 -16.43 -19.03
N ALA A 122 -1.53 -16.13 -17.76
CA ALA A 122 -2.74 -15.76 -17.00
C ALA A 122 -3.27 -14.37 -17.39
N ALA A 123 -2.40 -13.40 -17.66
CA ALA A 123 -2.82 -12.06 -18.09
C ALA A 123 -3.67 -12.08 -19.39
N ALA A 124 -3.42 -13.02 -20.29
CA ALA A 124 -4.17 -13.16 -21.53
C ALA A 124 -5.64 -13.55 -21.31
N THR A 125 -5.96 -14.20 -20.19
CA THR A 125 -7.32 -14.68 -19.86
C THR A 125 -8.02 -13.82 -18.82
N THR A 126 -7.27 -13.24 -17.89
CA THR A 126 -7.82 -12.49 -16.75
C THR A 126 -7.82 -10.98 -16.97
N GLY A 127 -6.92 -10.46 -17.79
CA GLY A 127 -6.69 -9.02 -17.97
C GLY A 127 -6.06 -8.34 -16.75
N LEU A 128 -5.59 -9.12 -15.74
CA LEU A 128 -4.84 -8.59 -14.60
C LEU A 128 -3.39 -8.34 -15.03
N ASP A 129 -2.86 -7.16 -14.73
CA ASP A 129 -1.44 -6.86 -14.88
C ASP A 129 -0.67 -7.32 -13.64
N ALA A 130 0.05 -8.43 -13.76
CA ALA A 130 0.87 -9.00 -12.71
C ALA A 130 2.35 -8.69 -12.93
N ARG A 131 3.04 -8.21 -11.90
CA ARG A 131 4.46 -7.86 -11.89
C ARG A 131 5.21 -8.64 -10.80
N ILE A 132 6.51 -8.65 -10.86
CA ILE A 132 7.39 -9.40 -9.95
C ILE A 132 8.20 -8.42 -9.12
N ILE A 133 8.17 -8.65 -7.82
CA ILE A 133 9.11 -8.13 -6.84
C ILE A 133 10.04 -9.29 -6.43
N VAL A 134 11.33 -9.13 -6.59
CA VAL A 134 12.29 -10.15 -6.15
C VAL A 134 12.61 -9.93 -4.67
N SER A 135 12.25 -10.90 -3.82
CA SER A 135 12.52 -10.84 -2.39
C SER A 135 13.97 -11.27 -2.08
N LEU A 136 14.63 -10.47 -1.28
CA LEU A 136 15.90 -10.74 -0.63
C LEU A 136 15.59 -11.20 0.79
N MET A 137 16.31 -12.24 1.28
CA MET A 137 16.09 -12.74 2.64
C MET A 137 17.08 -12.06 3.59
N ARG A 138 16.58 -11.35 4.61
CA ARG A 138 17.38 -10.51 5.50
C ARG A 138 18.34 -11.26 6.41
N ASP A 139 18.09 -12.54 6.65
CA ASP A 139 18.95 -13.45 7.42
C ASP A 139 20.09 -14.06 6.59
N GLN A 140 20.10 -13.82 5.26
CA GLN A 140 21.13 -14.31 4.36
C GLN A 140 22.29 -13.29 4.23
N PRO A 141 23.52 -13.74 3.88
CA PRO A 141 24.61 -12.83 3.56
C PRO A 141 24.27 -11.87 2.40
N VAL A 142 24.83 -10.66 2.43
CA VAL A 142 24.59 -9.65 1.39
C VAL A 142 24.99 -10.12 -0.02
N GLU A 143 25.96 -11.01 -0.14
CA GLU A 143 26.38 -11.61 -1.40
C GLU A 143 25.27 -12.44 -2.04
N VAL A 144 24.42 -13.09 -1.23
CA VAL A 144 23.22 -13.83 -1.68
C VAL A 144 22.18 -12.85 -2.19
N SER A 145 21.96 -11.75 -1.48
CA SER A 145 21.07 -10.68 -1.95
C SER A 145 21.55 -10.06 -3.25
N MET A 146 22.85 -9.85 -3.42
CA MET A 146 23.44 -9.37 -4.68
C MET A 146 23.15 -10.32 -5.85
N GLN A 147 23.22 -11.64 -5.64
CA GLN A 147 22.88 -12.65 -6.68
C GLN A 147 21.42 -12.56 -7.09
N ALA A 148 20.50 -12.37 -6.13
CA ALA A 148 19.08 -12.21 -6.42
C ALA A 148 18.80 -10.92 -7.22
N VAL A 149 19.44 -9.81 -6.85
CA VAL A 149 19.36 -8.54 -7.59
C VAL A 149 19.93 -8.66 -9.00
N ASP A 150 21.08 -9.29 -9.16
CA ASP A 150 21.67 -9.50 -10.50
C ASP A 150 20.76 -10.38 -11.39
N ALA A 151 20.10 -11.40 -10.82
CA ALA A 151 19.11 -12.20 -11.54
C ALA A 151 17.87 -11.35 -11.92
N ALA A 152 17.36 -10.51 -11.02
CA ALA A 152 16.27 -9.59 -11.28
C ALA A 152 16.59 -8.64 -12.44
N ILE A 153 17.77 -8.04 -12.45
CA ILE A 153 18.25 -7.14 -13.51
C ILE A 153 18.40 -7.90 -14.84
N ALA A 154 18.95 -9.12 -14.80
CA ALA A 154 19.18 -9.92 -16.00
C ALA A 154 17.86 -10.30 -16.71
N VAL A 155 16.82 -10.63 -15.98
CA VAL A 155 15.51 -10.97 -16.55
C VAL A 155 14.75 -9.71 -16.98
N GLY A 156 14.66 -8.69 -16.14
CA GLY A 156 13.90 -7.47 -16.45
C GLY A 156 12.43 -7.74 -16.78
N GLY A 157 11.88 -7.01 -17.73
CA GLY A 157 10.50 -7.24 -18.22
C GLY A 157 9.42 -7.06 -17.15
N ARG A 158 8.89 -8.16 -16.60
CA ARG A 158 7.90 -8.11 -15.52
C ARG A 158 8.49 -7.86 -14.13
N VAL A 159 9.81 -7.93 -13.98
CA VAL A 159 10.47 -7.59 -12.72
C VAL A 159 10.50 -6.07 -12.59
N VAL A 160 9.80 -5.55 -11.58
CA VAL A 160 9.64 -4.11 -11.38
C VAL A 160 10.30 -3.60 -10.09
N GLY A 161 10.68 -4.50 -9.19
CA GLY A 161 11.28 -4.10 -7.92
C GLY A 161 11.94 -5.23 -7.16
N VAL A 162 12.48 -4.86 -6.01
CA VAL A 162 13.04 -5.75 -5.01
C VAL A 162 12.43 -5.46 -3.64
N ASP A 163 12.49 -6.46 -2.77
CA ASP A 163 12.03 -6.41 -1.39
C ASP A 163 13.06 -7.05 -0.47
N ILE A 164 13.03 -6.71 0.81
CA ILE A 164 13.70 -7.48 1.87
C ILE A 164 12.64 -8.08 2.78
N ALA A 165 12.60 -9.41 2.87
CA ALA A 165 11.67 -10.17 3.68
C ALA A 165 12.38 -11.06 4.71
N GLY A 166 11.63 -11.78 5.54
CA GLY A 166 12.12 -12.72 6.55
C GLY A 166 12.17 -12.14 7.96
N ILE A 167 12.81 -12.84 8.90
CA ILE A 167 12.81 -12.53 10.34
C ILE A 167 13.42 -11.15 10.61
N GLU A 168 12.59 -10.21 11.05
CA GLU A 168 12.98 -8.81 11.25
C GLU A 168 13.89 -8.58 12.47
N PRO A 169 13.62 -9.16 13.67
CA PRO A 169 14.48 -8.96 14.83
C PRO A 169 15.92 -9.41 14.63
N GLY A 170 16.86 -8.50 14.81
CA GLY A 170 18.30 -8.77 14.68
C GLY A 170 18.86 -8.64 13.27
N PHE A 171 18.04 -8.42 12.25
CA PHE A 171 18.45 -8.29 10.86
C PHE A 171 17.96 -6.98 10.23
N PRO A 172 18.54 -5.83 10.57
CA PRO A 172 18.13 -4.54 10.01
C PRO A 172 18.41 -4.45 8.51
N ALA A 173 17.52 -3.77 7.78
CA ALA A 173 17.57 -3.69 6.31
C ALA A 173 18.87 -3.10 5.76
N GLU A 174 19.52 -2.20 6.51
CA GLU A 174 20.78 -1.56 6.14
C GLU A 174 21.94 -2.54 5.90
N LEU A 175 21.87 -3.77 6.43
CA LEU A 175 22.84 -4.83 6.12
C LEU A 175 22.87 -5.19 4.64
N HIS A 176 21.76 -4.95 3.93
CA HIS A 176 21.60 -5.21 2.50
C HIS A 176 21.63 -3.94 1.64
N SER A 177 22.06 -2.80 2.20
CA SER A 177 22.05 -1.50 1.50
C SER A 177 22.76 -1.53 0.15
N ALA A 178 23.86 -2.28 0.03
CA ALA A 178 24.59 -2.43 -1.24
C ALA A 178 23.73 -3.09 -2.33
N ALA A 179 22.97 -4.14 -1.99
CA ALA A 179 22.07 -4.83 -2.92
C ALA A 179 20.89 -3.93 -3.32
N LEU A 180 20.30 -3.22 -2.36
CA LEU A 180 19.21 -2.28 -2.61
C LEU A 180 19.65 -1.10 -3.49
N THR A 181 20.84 -0.53 -3.22
CA THR A 181 21.43 0.52 -4.07
C THR A 181 21.62 0.02 -5.51
N ARG A 182 22.17 -1.19 -5.67
CA ARG A 182 22.34 -1.79 -6.99
C ARG A 182 21.00 -1.96 -7.74
N ALA A 183 19.95 -2.40 -7.05
CA ALA A 183 18.62 -2.52 -7.64
C ALA A 183 18.08 -1.15 -8.09
N ALA A 184 18.18 -0.14 -7.23
CA ALA A 184 17.73 1.23 -7.52
C ALA A 184 18.52 1.86 -8.69
N GLU A 185 19.84 1.67 -8.76
CA GLU A 185 20.68 2.12 -9.88
C GLU A 185 20.31 1.45 -11.21
N ALA A 186 19.75 0.24 -11.16
CA ALA A 186 19.23 -0.46 -12.32
C ALA A 186 17.78 -0.05 -12.69
N GLY A 187 17.18 0.87 -11.95
CA GLY A 187 15.82 1.35 -12.18
C GLY A 187 14.72 0.48 -11.59
N LEU A 188 15.05 -0.48 -10.72
CA LEU A 188 14.06 -1.27 -9.97
C LEU A 188 13.55 -0.48 -8.77
N GLY A 189 12.26 -0.61 -8.49
CA GLY A 189 11.67 -0.08 -7.26
C GLY A 189 12.17 -0.83 -6.03
N VAL A 190 12.15 -0.17 -4.88
CA VAL A 190 12.55 -0.75 -3.59
C VAL A 190 11.39 -0.67 -2.61
N THR A 191 10.94 -1.82 -2.13
CA THR A 191 10.09 -1.96 -0.96
C THR A 191 10.85 -2.74 0.12
N ILE A 192 10.51 -2.56 1.38
CA ILE A 192 11.22 -3.21 2.49
C ILE A 192 10.21 -3.57 3.57
N HIS A 193 10.12 -4.84 3.97
CA HIS A 193 9.39 -5.21 5.19
C HIS A 193 10.06 -4.52 6.38
N ALA A 194 9.32 -3.73 7.13
CA ALA A 194 9.82 -3.09 8.34
C ALA A 194 8.67 -2.68 9.26
N GLY A 195 8.85 -2.86 10.57
CA GLY A 195 7.81 -2.58 11.54
C GLY A 195 6.63 -3.53 11.45
N GLU A 196 6.91 -4.79 11.15
CA GLU A 196 6.00 -5.92 11.18
C GLU A 196 6.10 -6.65 12.52
N MET A 197 7.26 -7.27 12.78
CA MET A 197 7.57 -8.05 13.97
C MET A 197 8.29 -7.24 15.04
N ASP A 198 8.99 -6.17 14.62
CA ASP A 198 9.83 -5.35 15.49
C ASP A 198 9.47 -3.86 15.39
N GLY A 199 10.07 -3.03 16.22
CA GLY A 199 9.65 -1.65 16.45
C GLY A 199 10.08 -0.62 15.40
N PRO A 200 9.80 0.68 15.66
CA PRO A 200 10.09 1.78 14.73
C PRO A 200 11.55 1.89 14.29
N HIS A 201 12.51 1.37 15.06
CA HIS A 201 13.94 1.37 14.69
C HIS A 201 14.21 0.56 13.42
N GLN A 202 13.42 -0.48 13.13
CA GLN A 202 13.52 -1.22 11.87
C GLN A 202 13.02 -0.38 10.69
N ILE A 203 11.97 0.41 10.91
CA ILE A 203 11.51 1.38 9.91
C ILE A 203 12.57 2.45 9.66
N ALA A 204 13.25 2.93 10.72
CA ALA A 204 14.36 3.88 10.58
C ALA A 204 15.52 3.27 9.78
N SER A 205 15.87 2.00 10.04
CA SER A 205 16.85 1.25 9.24
C SER A 205 16.42 1.16 7.77
N ALA A 206 15.16 0.79 7.50
CA ALA A 206 14.63 0.72 6.14
C ALA A 206 14.69 2.09 5.44
N LEU A 207 14.31 3.18 6.11
CA LEU A 207 14.35 4.54 5.55
C LEU A 207 15.77 4.97 5.16
N SER A 208 16.82 4.48 5.85
CA SER A 208 18.20 4.76 5.48
C SER A 208 18.58 4.21 4.09
N CYS A 209 17.82 3.23 3.58
CA CYS A 209 17.98 2.66 2.24
C CYS A 209 17.10 3.37 1.19
N ALA A 210 16.40 4.46 1.54
CA ALA A 210 15.56 5.27 0.66
C ALA A 210 14.51 4.47 -0.15
N PRO A 211 13.70 3.60 0.48
CA PRO A 211 12.67 2.83 -0.22
C PRO A 211 11.51 3.73 -0.64
N GLN A 212 10.83 3.37 -1.71
CA GLN A 212 9.57 3.99 -2.10
C GLN A 212 8.38 3.45 -1.32
N ARG A 213 8.50 2.23 -0.77
CA ARG A 213 7.44 1.58 0.01
C ARG A 213 8.01 0.83 1.20
N ILE A 214 7.17 0.67 2.21
CA ILE A 214 7.46 -0.12 3.42
C ILE A 214 6.40 -1.21 3.52
N GLY A 215 6.83 -2.48 3.51
CA GLY A 215 5.96 -3.60 3.84
C GLY A 215 5.51 -3.51 5.29
N HIS A 216 4.22 -3.67 5.54
CA HIS A 216 3.54 -3.48 6.82
C HIS A 216 3.70 -2.06 7.39
N GLY A 217 4.77 -1.77 8.09
CA GLY A 217 5.05 -0.46 8.68
C GLY A 217 4.10 -0.01 9.77
N TRP A 218 3.17 -0.86 10.22
CA TRP A 218 2.11 -0.49 11.16
C TRP A 218 2.66 -0.12 12.55
N ARG A 219 3.80 -0.69 12.95
CA ARG A 219 4.43 -0.41 14.24
C ARG A 219 5.05 0.98 14.33
N ILE A 220 4.97 1.77 13.26
CA ILE A 220 5.30 3.20 13.35
C ILE A 220 4.41 3.93 14.37
N ILE A 221 3.25 3.35 14.71
CA ILE A 221 2.38 3.86 15.77
C ILE A 221 3.09 3.91 17.14
N ASP A 222 4.08 3.03 17.37
CA ASP A 222 4.86 2.97 18.60
C ASP A 222 5.80 4.19 18.76
N ASP A 223 6.05 4.95 17.68
CA ASP A 223 6.79 6.23 17.65
C ASP A 223 5.85 7.45 17.56
N CYS A 224 4.56 7.26 17.90
CA CYS A 224 3.56 8.31 17.86
C CYS A 224 2.94 8.51 19.27
N THR A 225 2.59 9.75 19.59
CA THR A 225 1.70 10.02 20.74
C THR A 225 0.25 9.86 20.30
N VAL A 226 -0.49 8.99 20.98
CA VAL A 226 -1.90 8.72 20.65
C VAL A 226 -2.78 9.16 21.82
N GLU A 227 -3.73 10.06 21.57
CA GLU A 227 -4.72 10.50 22.54
C GLU A 227 -6.12 10.38 21.94
N HIS A 228 -7.04 9.80 22.70
CA HIS A 228 -8.44 9.61 22.28
C HIS A 228 -8.60 8.96 20.91
N GLY A 229 -7.74 7.96 20.58
CA GLY A 229 -7.76 7.25 19.31
C GLY A 229 -7.25 8.05 18.10
N ARG A 230 -6.41 9.05 18.33
CA ARG A 230 -5.78 9.90 17.29
C ARG A 230 -4.31 10.11 17.57
N ILE A 231 -3.52 10.20 16.53
CA ILE A 231 -2.13 10.64 16.62
C ILE A 231 -2.13 12.16 16.84
N THR A 232 -1.51 12.60 17.93
CA THR A 232 -1.39 14.02 18.32
C THR A 232 0.03 14.54 18.21
N ALA A 233 1.03 13.65 18.15
CA ALA A 233 2.42 14.01 17.84
C ALA A 233 3.13 12.83 17.19
N LEU A 234 4.16 13.14 16.41
CA LEU A 234 5.04 12.17 15.75
C LEU A 234 6.41 12.19 16.41
N GLY A 235 6.99 11.02 16.65
CA GLY A 235 8.40 10.90 16.97
C GLY A 235 9.26 11.08 15.71
N ASP A 236 10.58 10.97 15.87
CA ASP A 236 11.53 11.27 14.80
C ASP A 236 11.40 10.32 13.60
N THR A 237 11.21 9.03 13.85
CA THR A 237 11.04 8.02 12.78
C THR A 237 9.71 8.22 12.06
N ALA A 238 8.63 8.46 12.80
CA ALA A 238 7.31 8.70 12.23
C ALA A 238 7.29 9.98 11.38
N ALA A 239 7.94 11.04 11.85
CA ALA A 239 8.08 12.29 11.08
C ALA A 239 8.91 12.08 9.81
N ALA A 240 10.03 11.34 9.89
CA ALA A 240 10.85 11.00 8.74
C ALA A 240 10.09 10.13 7.72
N LEU A 241 9.36 9.11 8.17
CA LEU A 241 8.54 8.25 7.32
C LEU A 241 7.44 9.06 6.60
N ARG A 242 6.74 9.94 7.32
CA ARG A 242 5.72 10.80 6.72
C ARG A 242 6.33 11.76 5.67
N ALA A 243 7.52 12.31 5.96
CA ALA A 243 8.22 13.22 5.06
C ALA A 243 8.80 12.54 3.83
N SER A 244 9.14 11.24 3.90
CA SER A 244 9.67 10.47 2.77
C SER A 244 8.61 10.17 1.71
N ASP A 245 7.32 10.34 2.02
CA ASP A 245 6.20 9.93 1.18
C ASP A 245 6.15 8.43 0.86
N ALA A 246 6.92 7.58 1.55
CA ALA A 246 6.89 6.15 1.36
C ALA A 246 5.50 5.57 1.64
N HIS A 247 5.06 4.66 0.78
CA HIS A 247 3.75 4.02 0.90
C HIS A 247 3.82 2.81 1.83
N LEU A 248 2.91 2.73 2.81
CA LEU A 248 2.78 1.60 3.72
C LEU A 248 1.86 0.53 3.12
N GLU A 249 2.38 -0.67 2.96
CA GLU A 249 1.68 -1.85 2.44
C GLU A 249 1.06 -2.62 3.62
N ILE A 250 -0.08 -2.15 4.14
CA ILE A 250 -0.72 -2.71 5.34
C ILE A 250 -1.40 -4.04 5.04
N CYS A 251 -1.20 -5.03 5.92
CA CYS A 251 -1.74 -6.38 5.83
C CYS A 251 -2.47 -6.75 7.13
N LEU A 252 -3.77 -6.42 7.23
CA LEU A 252 -4.52 -6.50 8.50
C LEU A 252 -4.55 -7.90 9.10
N THR A 253 -4.86 -8.91 8.28
CA THR A 253 -4.97 -10.30 8.74
C THR A 253 -3.61 -10.86 9.12
N SER A 254 -2.57 -10.61 8.32
CA SER A 254 -1.20 -11.03 8.64
C SER A 254 -0.72 -10.39 9.95
N ASN A 255 -0.92 -9.09 10.13
CA ASN A 255 -0.56 -8.41 11.37
C ASN A 255 -1.34 -8.96 12.59
N ALA A 256 -2.57 -9.45 12.38
CA ALA A 256 -3.33 -10.11 13.44
C ALA A 256 -2.72 -11.47 13.83
N CYS A 257 -2.17 -12.22 12.89
CA CYS A 257 -1.43 -13.45 13.18
C CYS A 257 -0.20 -13.19 14.06
N LEU A 258 0.40 -11.99 13.94
CA LEU A 258 1.54 -11.54 14.74
C LEU A 258 1.15 -10.77 16.01
N GLY A 259 -0.12 -10.81 16.40
CA GLY A 259 -0.62 -10.30 17.68
C GLY A 259 -1.21 -8.90 17.65
N GLN A 260 -1.40 -8.27 16.47
CA GLN A 260 -2.13 -7.01 16.33
C GLN A 260 -3.58 -7.25 15.90
N PRO A 261 -4.56 -7.29 16.80
CA PRO A 261 -5.96 -7.54 16.44
C PRO A 261 -6.47 -6.52 15.41
N VAL A 262 -7.26 -6.98 14.44
CA VAL A 262 -7.76 -6.13 13.34
C VAL A 262 -8.60 -4.96 13.88
N ASP A 263 -9.46 -5.18 14.87
CA ASP A 263 -10.32 -4.15 15.47
C ASP A 263 -9.56 -3.04 16.22
N GLY A 264 -8.29 -3.30 16.55
CA GLY A 264 -7.36 -2.34 17.16
C GLY A 264 -6.26 -1.86 16.21
N HIS A 265 -6.30 -2.23 14.92
CA HIS A 265 -5.22 -1.90 13.99
C HIS A 265 -5.14 -0.38 13.70
N PRO A 266 -3.93 0.22 13.74
CA PRO A 266 -3.75 1.67 13.66
C PRO A 266 -3.94 2.26 12.24
N VAL A 267 -4.22 1.46 11.19
CA VAL A 267 -4.25 1.91 9.79
C VAL A 267 -5.06 3.18 9.59
N ARG A 268 -6.22 3.29 10.25
CA ARG A 268 -7.07 4.48 10.14
C ARG A 268 -6.43 5.71 10.79
N MET A 269 -5.82 5.54 11.97
CA MET A 269 -5.08 6.63 12.64
C MET A 269 -3.89 7.09 11.81
N LEU A 270 -3.18 6.15 11.19
CA LEU A 270 -2.06 6.45 10.28
C LEU A 270 -2.53 7.22 9.05
N ALA A 271 -3.62 6.76 8.41
CA ALA A 271 -4.22 7.48 7.27
C ALA A 271 -4.66 8.90 7.65
N ASP A 272 -5.30 9.06 8.81
CA ASP A 272 -5.75 10.37 9.34
C ASP A 272 -4.57 11.30 9.70
N ALA A 273 -3.41 10.74 10.07
CA ALA A 273 -2.17 11.48 10.33
C ALA A 273 -1.36 11.80 9.05
N GLY A 274 -1.87 11.42 7.87
CA GLY A 274 -1.28 11.75 6.58
C GLY A 274 -0.23 10.76 6.08
N PHE A 275 -0.12 9.57 6.69
CA PHE A 275 0.67 8.48 6.10
C PHE A 275 -0.03 7.91 4.86
N ARG A 276 0.76 7.55 3.86
CA ARG A 276 0.25 6.89 2.65
C ARG A 276 0.06 5.42 2.94
N VAL A 277 -1.16 4.94 2.98
CA VAL A 277 -1.47 3.54 3.31
C VAL A 277 -2.31 2.90 2.21
N GLY A 278 -2.06 1.61 1.95
CA GLY A 278 -2.87 0.73 1.13
C GLY A 278 -3.06 -0.62 1.81
N LEU A 279 -4.10 -1.37 1.43
CA LEU A 279 -4.42 -2.68 2.01
C LEU A 279 -3.99 -3.80 1.07
N ASN A 280 -3.39 -4.83 1.65
CA ASN A 280 -2.83 -5.97 0.93
C ASN A 280 -3.10 -7.27 1.69
N PRO A 281 -3.15 -8.43 0.99
CA PRO A 281 -3.44 -9.71 1.63
C PRO A 281 -2.20 -10.39 2.24
N ASP A 282 -0.98 -10.05 1.80
CA ASP A 282 0.25 -10.72 2.19
C ASP A 282 0.26 -12.19 1.75
N ASP A 283 -0.02 -13.12 2.65
CA ASP A 283 0.02 -14.57 2.46
C ASP A 283 -1.40 -15.15 2.41
N ARG A 284 -2.09 -15.03 1.28
CA ARG A 284 -3.54 -15.35 1.13
C ARG A 284 -3.97 -16.69 1.72
N THR A 285 -3.21 -17.75 1.44
CA THR A 285 -3.52 -19.11 1.92
C THR A 285 -3.10 -19.29 3.37
N ILE A 286 -1.89 -18.85 3.70
CA ILE A 286 -1.27 -19.08 5.02
C ILE A 286 -1.98 -18.24 6.11
N THR A 287 -2.45 -17.03 5.80
CA THR A 287 -3.22 -16.20 6.73
C THR A 287 -4.74 -16.32 6.54
N THR A 288 -5.19 -17.14 5.61
CA THR A 288 -6.61 -17.40 5.30
C THR A 288 -7.38 -16.11 5.01
N THR A 289 -6.87 -15.29 4.08
CA THR A 289 -7.49 -14.02 3.66
C THR A 289 -7.53 -13.89 2.14
N THR A 290 -8.18 -12.81 1.68
CA THR A 290 -8.16 -12.35 0.29
C THR A 290 -8.06 -10.82 0.27
N SER A 291 -7.66 -10.24 -0.86
CA SER A 291 -7.59 -8.78 -0.99
C SER A 291 -8.93 -8.12 -0.66
N ARG A 292 -10.03 -8.69 -1.14
CA ARG A 292 -11.39 -8.22 -0.83
C ARG A 292 -11.71 -8.33 0.66
N ARG A 293 -11.25 -9.40 1.32
CA ARG A 293 -11.47 -9.58 2.76
C ARG A 293 -10.75 -8.51 3.58
N GLU A 294 -9.54 -8.11 3.22
CA GLU A 294 -8.81 -7.02 3.86
C GLU A 294 -9.61 -5.70 3.81
N PHE A 295 -10.18 -5.37 2.64
CA PHE A 295 -11.04 -4.20 2.47
C PHE A 295 -12.34 -4.31 3.28
N GLN A 296 -12.94 -5.50 3.37
CA GLN A 296 -14.12 -5.73 4.20
C GLN A 296 -13.81 -5.56 5.69
N LEU A 297 -12.69 -6.11 6.16
CA LEU A 297 -12.25 -5.98 7.55
C LEU A 297 -12.03 -4.51 7.94
N ALA A 298 -11.36 -3.74 7.08
CA ALA A 298 -11.18 -2.31 7.29
C ALA A 298 -12.52 -1.57 7.41
N ARG A 299 -13.50 -1.90 6.58
CA ARG A 299 -14.85 -1.33 6.63
C ARG A 299 -15.59 -1.74 7.90
N GLU A 300 -15.67 -3.03 8.18
CA GLU A 300 -16.53 -3.61 9.22
C GLU A 300 -15.99 -3.34 10.62
N LEU A 301 -14.69 -3.46 10.83
CA LEU A 301 -14.07 -3.41 12.15
C LEU A 301 -13.40 -2.06 12.45
N LEU A 302 -12.89 -1.36 11.44
CA LEU A 302 -12.19 -0.08 11.62
C LEU A 302 -13.03 1.12 11.19
N GLY A 303 -14.22 0.88 10.63
CA GLY A 303 -15.12 1.93 10.17
C GLY A 303 -14.54 2.78 9.03
N VAL A 304 -13.64 2.20 8.20
CA VAL A 304 -13.13 2.84 6.99
C VAL A 304 -14.26 2.93 5.98
N THR A 305 -14.53 4.10 5.45
CA THR A 305 -15.60 4.35 4.47
C THR A 305 -15.22 3.89 3.07
N ASP A 306 -16.19 3.69 2.18
CA ASP A 306 -15.93 3.32 0.79
C ASP A 306 -15.09 4.38 0.05
N ILE A 307 -15.23 5.65 0.39
CA ILE A 307 -14.40 6.73 -0.15
C ILE A 307 -12.94 6.57 0.28
N GLU A 308 -12.70 6.26 1.55
CA GLU A 308 -11.35 6.04 2.08
C GLU A 308 -10.72 4.77 1.50
N LEU A 309 -11.51 3.71 1.29
CA LEU A 309 -11.07 2.48 0.63
C LEU A 309 -10.70 2.73 -0.85
N ALA A 310 -11.52 3.51 -1.56
CA ALA A 310 -11.20 3.95 -2.92
C ALA A 310 -9.90 4.75 -2.96
N ALA A 311 -9.71 5.67 -2.00
CA ALA A 311 -8.49 6.45 -1.87
C ALA A 311 -7.26 5.58 -1.55
N MET A 312 -7.41 4.54 -0.70
CA MET A 312 -6.33 3.57 -0.42
C MET A 312 -5.96 2.79 -1.69
N SER A 313 -6.95 2.35 -2.48
CA SER A 313 -6.72 1.67 -3.76
C SER A 313 -6.05 2.60 -4.80
N GLU A 314 -6.46 3.86 -4.88
CA GLU A 314 -5.84 4.87 -5.76
C GLU A 314 -4.39 5.15 -5.33
N ARG A 315 -4.11 5.30 -4.03
CA ARG A 315 -2.75 5.48 -3.52
C ARG A 315 -1.85 4.28 -3.80
N ALA A 316 -2.37 3.07 -3.70
CA ALA A 316 -1.66 1.87 -4.13
C ALA A 316 -1.33 1.94 -5.63
N ALA A 317 -2.28 2.37 -6.48
CA ALA A 317 -2.02 2.57 -7.91
C ALA A 317 -0.92 3.61 -8.18
N VAL A 318 -0.88 4.70 -7.40
CA VAL A 318 0.18 5.72 -7.48
C VAL A 318 1.53 5.16 -7.06
N ALA A 319 1.56 4.27 -6.06
CA ALA A 319 2.77 3.68 -5.50
C ALA A 319 3.29 2.46 -6.29
N ALA A 320 2.54 1.97 -7.29
CA ALA A 320 2.94 0.84 -8.13
C ALA A 320 4.24 1.12 -8.90
N PHE A 321 5.10 0.12 -8.99
CA PHE A 321 6.38 0.20 -9.72
C PHE A 321 6.15 0.05 -11.23
N LEU A 322 5.55 1.06 -11.81
CA LEU A 322 5.19 1.14 -13.22
C LEU A 322 5.81 2.38 -13.87
N SER A 323 5.89 2.38 -15.19
CA SER A 323 6.17 3.60 -15.94
C SER A 323 5.08 4.66 -15.70
N ASP A 324 5.39 5.93 -15.91
CA ASP A 324 4.45 7.03 -15.64
C ASP A 324 3.15 6.88 -16.44
N ASP A 325 3.21 6.41 -17.69
CA ASP A 325 2.03 6.19 -18.53
C ASP A 325 1.16 5.02 -18.05
N GLU A 326 1.79 3.89 -17.69
CA GLU A 326 1.09 2.72 -17.14
C GLU A 326 0.44 3.08 -15.79
N ARG A 327 1.17 3.76 -14.92
CA ARG A 327 0.69 4.23 -13.62
C ARG A 327 -0.51 5.18 -13.76
N ALA A 328 -0.41 6.18 -14.66
CA ALA A 328 -1.51 7.09 -14.95
C ALA A 328 -2.75 6.36 -15.48
N SER A 329 -2.55 5.32 -16.28
CA SER A 329 -3.64 4.48 -16.79
C SER A 329 -4.29 3.66 -15.65
N LEU A 330 -3.47 3.07 -14.77
CA LEU A 330 -3.95 2.31 -13.61
C LEU A 330 -4.73 3.21 -12.65
N VAL A 331 -4.21 4.40 -12.33
CA VAL A 331 -4.89 5.38 -11.45
C VAL A 331 -6.25 5.77 -12.01
N ARG A 332 -6.36 6.05 -13.32
CA ARG A 332 -7.67 6.31 -13.96
C ARG A 332 -8.61 5.11 -13.84
N ARG A 333 -8.13 3.89 -14.15
CA ARG A 333 -8.93 2.66 -14.06
C ARG A 333 -9.48 2.44 -12.65
N VAL A 334 -8.66 2.65 -11.63
CA VAL A 334 -9.06 2.52 -10.23
C VAL A 334 -10.11 3.58 -9.87
N ARG A 335 -9.84 4.84 -10.17
CA ARG A 335 -10.75 5.94 -9.86
C ARG A 335 -12.11 5.77 -10.52
N ASP A 336 -12.12 5.51 -11.81
CA ASP A 336 -13.36 5.38 -12.60
C ASP A 336 -14.15 4.13 -12.22
N GLY A 337 -13.48 3.10 -11.69
CA GLY A 337 -14.10 1.84 -11.30
C GLY A 337 -14.69 1.82 -9.90
N TRP A 338 -14.33 2.76 -9.02
CA TRP A 338 -14.98 2.92 -7.73
C TRP A 338 -16.22 3.83 -7.90
N ASP A 339 -17.41 3.24 -7.75
CA ASP A 339 -18.66 4.01 -7.74
C ASP A 339 -18.85 4.70 -6.37
N VAL A 340 -17.95 5.61 -6.06
CA VAL A 340 -18.02 6.44 -4.86
C VAL A 340 -18.12 7.90 -5.28
N SER A 341 -19.26 8.49 -5.06
CA SER A 341 -19.37 9.94 -5.12
C SER A 341 -18.61 10.53 -3.92
N VAL A 342 -17.67 11.42 -4.16
CA VAL A 342 -17.04 12.22 -3.09
C VAL A 342 -17.99 13.37 -2.80
N PRO A 343 -18.90 13.25 -1.79
CA PRO A 343 -19.94 14.26 -1.60
C PRO A 343 -19.38 15.56 -1.03
N ARG A 344 -18.15 15.51 -0.45
CA ARG A 344 -17.54 16.66 0.22
C ARG A 344 -16.06 16.74 -0.02
N LEU A 345 -15.61 17.92 -0.42
CA LEU A 345 -14.21 18.28 -0.63
C LEU A 345 -13.77 19.30 0.42
N VAL A 346 -12.47 19.51 0.53
CA VAL A 346 -11.87 20.50 1.45
C VAL A 346 -11.05 21.49 0.65
N HIS A 347 -11.29 22.78 0.88
CA HIS A 347 -10.41 23.87 0.45
C HIS A 347 -9.76 24.51 1.67
N LEU A 348 -8.44 24.72 1.63
CA LEU A 348 -7.72 25.50 2.65
C LEU A 348 -7.72 26.96 2.21
N ALA A 349 -8.48 27.78 2.88
CA ALA A 349 -8.61 29.21 2.58
C ALA A 349 -7.88 30.06 3.62
N GLU A 350 -7.37 31.21 3.20
CA GLU A 350 -6.97 32.28 4.11
C GLU A 350 -8.23 32.86 4.74
N ARG A 351 -8.30 32.89 6.07
CA ARG A 351 -9.49 33.30 6.81
C ARG A 351 -10.01 34.66 6.40
N ASP A 352 -9.13 35.67 6.35
CA ASP A 352 -9.52 37.03 6.03
C ASP A 352 -10.01 37.16 4.59
N VAL A 353 -9.42 36.41 3.64
CA VAL A 353 -9.87 36.40 2.24
C VAL A 353 -11.25 35.75 2.13
N TRP A 354 -11.44 34.60 2.80
CA TRP A 354 -12.77 33.96 2.85
C TRP A 354 -13.83 34.86 3.45
N GLU A 355 -13.58 35.46 4.62
CA GLU A 355 -14.50 36.35 5.30
C GLU A 355 -14.89 37.56 4.43
N SER A 356 -13.93 38.13 3.70
CA SER A 356 -14.20 39.24 2.79
C SER A 356 -15.03 38.88 1.57
N CYS A 357 -14.88 37.66 1.05
CA CYS A 357 -15.59 37.18 -0.13
C CYS A 357 -16.98 36.57 0.22
N ARG A 358 -17.16 36.05 1.42
CA ARG A 358 -18.37 35.39 1.86
C ARG A 358 -19.63 36.25 1.67
N ALA A 359 -19.55 37.53 1.95
CA ALA A 359 -20.65 38.47 1.78
C ALA A 359 -21.02 38.74 0.31
N SER A 360 -20.07 38.56 -0.62
CA SER A 360 -20.31 38.71 -2.07
C SER A 360 -20.95 37.49 -2.71
N GLY A 361 -21.02 36.36 -1.99
CA GLY A 361 -21.56 35.09 -2.47
C GLY A 361 -20.62 34.27 -3.34
N ALA A 362 -19.43 34.79 -3.68
CA ALA A 362 -18.44 34.12 -4.54
C ALA A 362 -17.04 34.32 -3.99
N TYR A 363 -16.30 33.21 -3.81
CA TYR A 363 -14.94 33.19 -3.31
C TYR A 363 -13.97 32.86 -4.43
N LEU A 364 -12.92 33.67 -4.53
CA LEU A 364 -11.75 33.43 -5.35
C LEU A 364 -10.49 33.63 -4.49
N PRO A 365 -9.66 32.60 -4.27
CA PRO A 365 -8.42 32.74 -3.52
C PRO A 365 -7.41 33.62 -4.28
N THR A 366 -6.43 34.14 -3.55
CA THR A 366 -5.39 35.01 -4.10
C THR A 366 -4.64 34.34 -5.26
N GLU A 367 -4.43 33.04 -5.19
CA GLU A 367 -3.70 32.24 -6.16
C GLU A 367 -4.48 32.01 -7.46
N PHE A 368 -5.80 32.21 -7.48
CA PHE A 368 -6.64 31.92 -8.65
C PHE A 368 -6.17 32.64 -9.91
N ASN A 369 -5.66 33.87 -9.79
CA ASN A 369 -5.16 34.61 -10.94
C ASN A 369 -3.89 33.99 -11.56
N ARG A 370 -3.12 33.23 -10.78
CA ARG A 370 -1.92 32.53 -11.24
C ARG A 370 -2.28 31.14 -11.79
N ASP A 371 -3.13 30.41 -11.08
CA ASP A 371 -3.37 28.99 -11.32
C ASP A 371 -4.59 28.73 -12.23
N GLY A 372 -5.53 29.66 -12.29
CA GLY A 372 -6.75 29.55 -13.10
C GLY A 372 -7.85 28.66 -12.50
N PHE A 373 -7.61 28.11 -11.31
CA PHE A 373 -8.56 27.24 -10.60
C PHE A 373 -8.36 27.33 -9.08
N ILE A 374 -9.31 26.79 -8.34
CA ILE A 374 -9.24 26.63 -6.88
C ILE A 374 -8.79 25.21 -6.57
N HIS A 375 -7.73 25.05 -5.80
CA HIS A 375 -7.28 23.76 -5.31
C HIS A 375 -8.23 23.22 -4.26
N LEU A 376 -8.74 22.01 -4.49
CA LEU A 376 -9.53 21.25 -3.53
C LEU A 376 -8.79 19.96 -3.18
N SER A 377 -9.24 19.31 -2.11
CA SER A 377 -8.67 18.05 -1.64
C SER A 377 -9.78 17.14 -1.14
N GLY A 378 -9.65 15.83 -1.30
CA GLY A 378 -10.34 14.89 -0.44
C GLY A 378 -9.81 15.01 1.00
N LEU A 379 -10.59 14.53 1.99
CA LEU A 379 -10.15 14.57 3.39
C LEU A 379 -8.78 13.88 3.59
N HIS A 380 -8.55 12.78 2.88
CA HIS A 380 -7.31 12.01 2.93
C HIS A 380 -6.11 12.69 2.27
N GLN A 381 -6.35 13.73 1.46
CA GLN A 381 -5.33 14.44 0.69
C GLN A 381 -4.90 15.76 1.34
N VAL A 382 -5.77 16.38 2.15
CA VAL A 382 -5.62 17.77 2.58
C VAL A 382 -4.34 18.03 3.39
N LEU A 383 -3.83 17.05 4.12
CA LEU A 383 -2.60 17.21 4.90
C LEU A 383 -1.35 17.34 4.04
N THR A 384 -1.30 16.70 2.87
CA THR A 384 -0.15 16.81 1.95
C THR A 384 0.07 18.25 1.49
N PRO A 385 -0.90 18.96 0.87
CA PRO A 385 -0.72 20.35 0.53
C PRO A 385 -0.62 21.27 1.76
N ALA A 386 -1.32 20.97 2.87
CA ALA A 386 -1.21 21.76 4.08
C ALA A 386 0.22 21.83 4.60
N ASN A 387 0.86 20.69 4.78
CA ASN A 387 2.22 20.61 5.29
C ASN A 387 3.28 21.08 4.27
N ARG A 388 3.01 20.94 2.97
CA ARG A 388 3.95 21.33 1.91
C ARG A 388 3.95 22.83 1.63
N PHE A 389 2.79 23.47 1.62
CA PHE A 389 2.62 24.84 1.12
C PHE A 389 2.23 25.85 2.19
N TYR A 390 1.71 25.40 3.33
CA TYR A 390 1.15 26.26 4.37
C TYR A 390 1.79 26.07 5.74
N ALA A 391 2.87 25.29 5.87
CA ALA A 391 3.52 25.01 7.15
C ALA A 391 3.75 26.28 7.99
N GLY A 392 3.32 26.23 9.26
CA GLY A 392 3.45 27.33 10.22
C GLY A 392 2.43 28.48 10.09
N ARG A 393 1.49 28.41 9.13
CA ARG A 393 0.43 29.43 9.00
C ARG A 393 -0.70 29.17 9.99
N ASP A 394 -1.11 30.18 10.74
CA ASP A 394 -2.16 30.13 11.77
C ASP A 394 -3.50 30.78 11.34
N ASP A 395 -3.53 31.31 10.14
CA ASP A 395 -4.65 32.04 9.56
C ASP A 395 -5.53 31.20 8.60
N LEU A 396 -5.35 29.86 8.59
CA LEU A 396 -6.10 28.99 7.70
C LEU A 396 -7.46 28.58 8.26
N VAL A 397 -8.42 28.42 7.35
CA VAL A 397 -9.73 27.79 7.59
C VAL A 397 -9.95 26.71 6.53
N ALA A 398 -10.39 25.53 6.95
CA ALA A 398 -10.83 24.48 6.05
C ALA A 398 -12.31 24.66 5.71
N LEU A 399 -12.58 24.93 4.43
CA LEU A 399 -13.93 25.02 3.89
C LEU A 399 -14.37 23.65 3.43
N VAL A 400 -15.48 23.14 3.97
CA VAL A 400 -16.09 21.89 3.53
C VAL A 400 -17.02 22.20 2.38
N VAL A 401 -16.71 21.73 1.18
CA VAL A 401 -17.39 22.05 -0.08
C VAL A 401 -18.27 20.87 -0.50
N ASP A 402 -19.52 21.14 -0.89
CA ASP A 402 -20.39 20.15 -1.54
C ASP A 402 -19.95 19.95 -2.99
N ALA A 403 -19.40 18.79 -3.29
CA ALA A 403 -18.89 18.47 -4.62
C ALA A 403 -19.98 18.45 -5.70
N HIS A 404 -21.24 18.17 -5.32
CA HIS A 404 -22.36 18.15 -6.28
C HIS A 404 -22.71 19.57 -6.78
N LEU A 405 -22.59 20.57 -5.89
CA LEU A 405 -22.90 21.95 -6.25
C LEU A 405 -21.81 22.62 -7.12
N VAL A 406 -20.61 22.04 -7.17
CA VAL A 406 -19.49 22.52 -8.01
C VAL A 406 -19.12 21.57 -9.13
N SER A 407 -19.85 20.47 -9.34
CA SER A 407 -19.53 19.37 -10.25
C SER A 407 -19.26 19.78 -11.69
N ASN A 408 -19.99 20.77 -12.20
CA ASN A 408 -19.85 21.24 -13.60
C ASN A 408 -18.51 21.95 -13.91
N ALA A 409 -17.80 22.42 -12.88
CA ALA A 409 -16.51 23.11 -13.00
C ALA A 409 -15.37 22.36 -12.31
N LEU A 410 -15.63 21.14 -11.83
CA LEU A 410 -14.68 20.30 -11.09
C LEU A 410 -13.93 19.38 -12.05
N VAL A 411 -12.61 19.46 -12.07
CA VAL A 411 -11.74 18.60 -12.88
C VAL A 411 -10.71 17.94 -11.97
N TRP A 412 -10.51 16.63 -12.14
CA TRP A 412 -9.48 15.89 -11.41
C TRP A 412 -8.20 15.83 -12.24
N GLU A 413 -7.10 16.38 -11.70
CA GLU A 413 -5.82 16.52 -12.40
C GLU A 413 -4.65 16.15 -11.48
N PRO A 414 -3.50 15.70 -12.02
CA PRO A 414 -2.31 15.44 -11.22
C PRO A 414 -1.86 16.68 -10.46
N GLY A 415 -1.60 16.54 -9.17
CA GLY A 415 -1.05 17.60 -8.33
C GLY A 415 0.39 17.96 -8.73
N THR A 416 0.81 19.21 -8.49
CA THR A 416 2.17 19.68 -8.81
C THR A 416 3.23 18.87 -8.07
N GLY A 417 4.06 18.13 -8.83
CA GLY A 417 5.16 17.31 -8.30
C GLY A 417 4.69 16.03 -7.58
N THR A 418 3.49 15.55 -7.89
CA THR A 418 2.95 14.27 -7.41
C THR A 418 2.17 13.60 -8.52
N GLN A 419 2.05 12.27 -8.44
CA GLN A 419 1.17 11.49 -9.33
C GLN A 419 -0.27 11.41 -8.79
N GLU A 420 -0.50 11.92 -7.60
CA GLU A 420 -1.83 11.96 -6.97
C GLU A 420 -2.70 13.00 -7.66
N TYR A 421 -3.95 12.65 -7.96
CA TYR A 421 -4.91 13.54 -8.58
C TYR A 421 -5.67 14.33 -7.53
N PHE A 422 -5.77 15.63 -7.74
CA PHE A 422 -6.52 16.55 -6.90
C PHE A 422 -7.70 17.15 -7.65
N PRO A 423 -8.82 17.42 -6.97
CA PRO A 423 -9.92 18.12 -7.59
C PRO A 423 -9.59 19.62 -7.70
N HIS A 424 -9.68 20.15 -8.91
CA HIS A 424 -9.49 21.55 -9.24
C HIS A 424 -10.83 22.16 -9.68
N LEU A 425 -11.24 23.25 -9.06
CA LEU A 425 -12.47 23.95 -9.39
C LEU A 425 -12.15 25.12 -10.33
N TYR A 426 -12.55 25.02 -11.59
CA TYR A 426 -12.40 26.03 -12.61
C TYR A 426 -13.54 27.05 -12.55
N GLY A 427 -13.45 27.99 -11.60
CA GLY A 427 -14.43 29.02 -11.34
C GLY A 427 -14.43 29.48 -9.89
N ALA A 428 -15.28 30.42 -9.58
CA ALA A 428 -15.47 30.89 -8.22
C ALA A 428 -16.21 29.83 -7.39
N LEU A 429 -15.81 29.69 -6.13
CA LEU A 429 -16.54 28.85 -5.17
C LEU A 429 -17.74 29.67 -4.63
N GLY A 430 -18.94 29.20 -4.91
CA GLY A 430 -20.16 29.78 -4.35
C GLY A 430 -20.21 29.56 -2.83
N ALA A 431 -20.60 30.58 -2.09
CA ALA A 431 -20.76 30.46 -0.64
C ALA A 431 -21.85 29.47 -0.23
N ASP A 432 -22.82 29.22 -1.08
CA ASP A 432 -23.89 28.23 -0.93
C ASP A 432 -23.37 26.77 -1.06
N ALA A 433 -22.24 26.56 -1.74
CA ALA A 433 -21.59 25.27 -1.82
C ALA A 433 -20.73 24.95 -0.58
N VAL A 434 -20.51 25.89 0.33
CA VAL A 434 -19.72 25.67 1.56
C VAL A 434 -20.62 25.21 2.69
N LEU A 435 -20.49 23.92 3.05
CA LEU A 435 -21.25 23.26 4.11
C LEU A 435 -20.75 23.55 5.52
N GLY A 436 -19.53 24.08 5.65
CA GLY A 436 -18.93 24.39 6.95
C GLY A 436 -17.54 24.99 6.84
N GLU A 437 -17.19 25.69 7.89
CA GLU A 437 -15.92 26.39 8.08
C GLU A 437 -15.30 25.85 9.35
N ILE A 438 -14.09 25.28 9.26
CA ILE A 438 -13.41 24.66 10.40
C ILE A 438 -12.05 25.34 10.57
N PRO A 439 -11.73 25.89 11.74
CA PRO A 439 -10.38 26.40 12.00
C PRO A 439 -9.32 25.32 11.72
N PHE A 440 -8.25 25.69 11.05
CA PHE A 440 -7.18 24.78 10.65
C PHE A 440 -5.82 25.31 11.12
N PRO A 441 -5.58 25.33 12.46
CA PRO A 441 -4.32 25.83 13.00
C PRO A 441 -3.21 24.78 12.86
N PRO A 442 -1.94 25.22 12.77
CA PRO A 442 -0.78 24.35 12.84
C PRO A 442 -0.56 23.85 14.28
N GLU A 443 0.13 22.73 14.42
CA GLU A 443 0.72 22.25 15.67
C GLU A 443 1.91 23.13 16.08
N SER A 444 2.46 22.89 17.27
CA SER A 444 3.57 23.66 17.82
C SER A 444 4.86 23.59 17.00
N ASP A 445 5.04 22.55 16.18
CA ASP A 445 6.14 22.35 15.25
C ASP A 445 5.89 22.98 13.87
N GLY A 446 4.73 23.59 13.67
CA GLY A 446 4.30 24.18 12.39
C GLY A 446 3.64 23.21 11.43
N SER A 447 3.55 21.94 11.76
CA SER A 447 2.85 20.95 10.96
C SER A 447 1.33 20.99 11.18
N PHE A 448 0.56 20.35 10.30
CA PHE A 448 -0.89 20.24 10.42
C PHE A 448 -1.32 18.81 10.68
N LEU A 449 -2.33 18.66 11.52
CA LEU A 449 -3.09 17.43 11.73
C LEU A 449 -4.57 17.68 11.38
N LEU A 450 -5.31 16.60 11.08
CA LEU A 450 -6.74 16.73 10.76
C LEU A 450 -7.55 17.12 12.01
N PRO A 451 -8.21 18.31 12.03
CA PRO A 451 -9.12 18.65 13.11
C PRO A 451 -10.24 17.63 13.25
N PRO A 452 -10.61 17.18 14.47
CA PRO A 452 -11.72 16.23 14.70
C PRO A 452 -13.04 16.67 14.08
N GLU A 453 -13.30 17.96 14.11
CA GLU A 453 -14.52 18.55 13.55
C GLU A 453 -14.55 18.44 12.02
N LEU A 454 -13.40 18.63 11.36
CA LEU A 454 -13.28 18.47 9.91
C LEU A 454 -13.55 17.02 9.50
N VAL A 455 -12.92 16.06 10.18
CA VAL A 455 -13.14 14.62 9.94
C VAL A 455 -14.62 14.26 10.10
N LYS A 456 -15.25 14.70 11.19
CA LYS A 456 -16.68 14.45 11.45
C LYS A 456 -17.60 15.11 10.39
N ARG A 457 -17.21 16.30 9.90
CA ARG A 457 -18.05 17.05 8.96
C ARG A 457 -17.96 16.49 7.54
N VAL A 458 -16.78 16.03 7.13
CA VAL A 458 -16.58 15.48 5.78
C VAL A 458 -17.13 14.05 5.66
N ARG A 459 -17.05 13.24 6.72
CA ARG A 459 -17.55 11.84 6.73
C ARG A 459 -19.06 11.69 6.90
N ARG A 460 -19.78 12.76 7.17
CA ARG A 460 -21.27 12.75 7.27
C ARG A 460 -21.92 12.95 5.92
#